data_2d21c4bd5e4ebb555a1a6deb1627c520
#
_entry.id   2d21c4bd5e4ebb555a1a6deb1627c520
#
_cell.length_a   1.000
_cell.length_b   1.000
_cell.length_c   1.000
_cell.angle_alpha   90.00
_cell.angle_beta   90.00
_cell.angle_gamma   90.00
#
_symmetry.space_group_name_H-M   'P 1'
#
loop_
_entity.id
_entity.type
_entity.pdbx_description
1 polymer ?
#
loop_
_entity_poly.entity_id
_entity_poly.type
_entity_poly.pdbx_seq_one_letter_code
_entity_poly.pdbx_strand_id
1 'polypeptide(L)'
;GHVPDDRTIVVERFRDELGDWRVAIHSPFGAQVHAPWALAVSARMRDRFGVDVQAMHGDDGIVLRLPDLEFEDLDGVRERGVGRELLDLVTLDPDDVRGLVTEEIGGSALFAARFRECAARALLLPRRQPNRRQPLWQQRQRASQLLEVASQYPSFPIVLEAVRECVQDVFDVPGLVDLMRDIAARRVTVVDVESSSPSPFAKSLLFGYVAQFLYEGDSPLAERRAAALALDPSLLAELLGTSEGLALRDLLDAEQVARTEAELQRLTPERAARDADDVLDLVRSLGALPTDGILARCREGTTDE
;
A
#
# COMPACT_ATOMS: atom_id res chain seq x y z
N GLY A 1 -21.29 4.09 21.34
CA GLY A 1 -20.16 4.17 20.41
C GLY A 1 -19.28 5.35 20.76
N HIS A 2 -18.01 5.24 20.48
CA HIS A 2 -17.05 6.32 20.69
C HIS A 2 -16.94 7.12 19.38
N VAL A 3 -16.84 8.43 19.49
CA VAL A 3 -16.61 9.34 18.35
C VAL A 3 -15.22 9.92 18.53
N PRO A 4 -14.37 9.90 17.49
CA PRO A 4 -13.04 10.51 17.57
C PRO A 4 -13.16 12.03 17.73
N ASP A 5 -12.36 12.59 18.64
CA ASP A 5 -12.25 14.03 18.88
C ASP A 5 -10.82 14.39 19.36
N ASP A 6 -10.59 15.63 19.77
CA ASP A 6 -9.29 16.13 20.26
C ASP A 6 -8.80 15.47 21.55
N ARG A 7 -9.64 14.68 22.21
CA ARG A 7 -9.35 13.95 23.46
C ARG A 7 -9.53 12.45 23.36
N THR A 8 -10.05 11.98 22.22
CA THR A 8 -10.38 10.57 22.02
C THR A 8 -9.94 10.11 20.65
N ILE A 9 -8.96 9.22 20.61
CA ILE A 9 -8.55 8.49 19.43
C ILE A 9 -9.24 7.14 19.44
N VAL A 10 -9.84 6.75 18.33
CA VAL A 10 -10.52 5.45 18.20
C VAL A 10 -9.71 4.56 17.28
N VAL A 11 -9.28 3.43 17.79
CA VAL A 11 -8.63 2.36 17.02
C VAL A 11 -9.70 1.33 16.72
N GLU A 12 -10.23 1.38 15.49
CA GLU A 12 -11.24 0.47 15.01
C GLU A 12 -10.57 -0.67 14.23
N ARG A 13 -10.92 -1.91 14.57
CA ARG A 13 -10.44 -3.09 13.87
C ARG A 13 -11.60 -3.92 13.34
N PHE A 14 -11.47 -4.40 12.10
CA PHE A 14 -12.45 -5.26 11.44
C PHE A 14 -11.76 -6.15 10.42
N ARG A 15 -12.43 -7.21 10.01
CA ARG A 15 -11.94 -8.06 8.92
C ARG A 15 -12.51 -7.59 7.59
N ASP A 16 -11.65 -7.56 6.57
CA ASP A 16 -12.10 -7.32 5.20
C ASP A 16 -12.67 -8.60 4.56
N GLU A 17 -13.14 -8.49 3.32
CA GLU A 17 -13.75 -9.60 2.58
C GLU A 17 -12.77 -10.75 2.30
N LEU A 18 -11.46 -10.49 2.33
CA LEU A 18 -10.41 -11.49 2.16
C LEU A 18 -10.01 -12.17 3.48
N GLY A 19 -10.55 -11.68 4.61
CA GLY A 19 -10.23 -12.15 5.95
C GLY A 19 -9.07 -11.43 6.61
N ASP A 20 -8.40 -10.50 5.91
CA ASP A 20 -7.31 -9.70 6.47
C ASP A 20 -7.82 -8.71 7.51
N TRP A 21 -7.00 -8.46 8.53
CA TRP A 21 -7.30 -7.41 9.49
C TRP A 21 -7.06 -6.02 8.92
N ARG A 22 -8.07 -5.17 9.08
CA ARG A 22 -7.99 -3.72 8.87
C ARG A 22 -8.04 -3.02 10.21
N VAL A 23 -7.10 -2.13 10.42
CA VAL A 23 -7.05 -1.29 11.60
C VAL A 23 -7.12 0.16 11.15
N ALA A 24 -8.18 0.86 11.56
CA ALA A 24 -8.37 2.28 11.32
C ALA A 24 -8.13 3.06 12.61
N ILE A 25 -7.14 3.93 12.63
CA ILE A 25 -6.85 4.85 13.72
C ILE A 25 -7.49 6.18 13.38
N HIS A 26 -8.63 6.45 13.96
CA HIS A 26 -9.36 7.70 13.77
C HIS A 26 -8.81 8.78 14.68
N SER A 27 -8.32 9.86 14.09
CA SER A 27 -7.61 10.92 14.80
C SER A 27 -7.73 12.26 14.06
N PRO A 28 -8.02 13.38 14.71
CA PRO A 28 -8.20 14.68 14.06
C PRO A 28 -6.91 15.50 13.95
N PHE A 29 -5.75 14.92 14.23
CA PHE A 29 -4.49 15.66 14.33
C PHE A 29 -3.82 15.95 12.97
N GLY A 30 -4.37 15.47 11.87
CA GLY A 30 -3.97 15.81 10.51
C GLY A 30 -2.83 14.96 9.93
N ALA A 31 -2.71 14.98 8.62
CA ALA A 31 -1.78 14.13 7.86
C ALA A 31 -0.32 14.34 8.25
N GLN A 32 0.09 15.55 8.65
CA GLN A 32 1.48 15.84 9.05
C GLN A 32 1.89 15.12 10.33
N VAL A 33 0.94 14.83 11.23
CA VAL A 33 1.14 14.02 12.45
C VAL A 33 0.95 12.53 12.11
N HIS A 34 -0.04 12.22 11.29
CA HIS A 34 -0.36 10.83 10.97
C HIS A 34 0.71 10.15 10.10
N ALA A 35 1.37 10.88 9.20
CA ALA A 35 2.41 10.33 8.35
C ALA A 35 3.60 9.73 9.13
N PRO A 36 4.28 10.47 10.01
CA PRO A 36 5.36 9.92 10.84
C PRO A 36 4.84 8.87 11.83
N TRP A 37 3.62 8.99 12.30
CA TRP A 37 3.01 8.00 13.18
C TRP A 37 2.79 6.67 12.45
N ALA A 38 2.20 6.68 11.25
CA ALA A 38 2.03 5.51 10.41
C ALA A 38 3.36 4.81 10.10
N LEU A 39 4.41 5.59 9.83
CA LEU A 39 5.75 5.09 9.55
C LEU A 39 6.32 4.35 10.78
N ALA A 40 6.26 4.95 11.97
CA ALA A 40 6.75 4.36 13.20
C ALA A 40 5.95 3.11 13.63
N VAL A 41 4.62 3.13 13.47
CA VAL A 41 3.77 1.97 13.76
C VAL A 41 4.08 0.82 12.81
N SER A 42 4.26 1.09 11.52
CA SER A 42 4.62 0.05 10.54
C SER A 42 5.96 -0.61 10.87
N ALA A 43 6.94 0.18 11.30
CA ALA A 43 8.24 -0.33 11.75
C ALA A 43 8.09 -1.28 12.96
N ARG A 44 7.37 -0.84 14.00
CA ARG A 44 7.13 -1.67 15.19
C ARG A 44 6.37 -2.96 14.88
N MET A 45 5.38 -2.90 13.96
CA MET A 45 4.65 -4.09 13.54
C MET A 45 5.54 -5.04 12.75
N ARG A 46 6.39 -4.53 11.86
CA ARG A 46 7.38 -5.33 11.13
C ARG A 46 8.35 -6.02 12.10
N ASP A 47 8.87 -5.29 13.08
CA ASP A 47 9.78 -5.85 14.08
C ASP A 47 9.10 -6.91 14.97
N ARG A 48 7.82 -6.70 15.28
CA ARG A 48 7.04 -7.60 16.13
C ARG A 48 6.58 -8.85 15.42
N PHE A 49 6.08 -8.72 14.19
CA PHE A 49 5.41 -9.81 13.44
C PHE A 49 6.24 -10.35 12.28
N GLY A 50 7.35 -9.68 11.91
CA GLY A 50 8.20 -10.10 10.78
C GLY A 50 7.54 -9.89 9.42
N VAL A 51 6.47 -9.09 9.34
CA VAL A 51 5.72 -8.82 8.10
C VAL A 51 5.66 -7.32 7.81
N ASP A 52 5.73 -6.99 6.52
CA ASP A 52 5.52 -5.62 6.09
C ASP A 52 4.03 -5.26 6.14
N VAL A 53 3.72 -4.21 6.89
CA VAL A 53 2.37 -3.69 7.05
C VAL A 53 2.15 -2.57 6.05
N GLN A 54 1.08 -2.65 5.28
CA GLN A 54 0.65 -1.54 4.44
C GLN A 54 -0.03 -0.50 5.33
N ALA A 55 0.64 0.62 5.54
CA ALA A 55 0.12 1.74 6.29
C ALA A 55 -0.18 2.92 5.38
N MET A 56 -1.27 3.59 5.68
CA MET A 56 -1.80 4.71 4.94
C MET A 56 -2.28 5.77 5.90
N HIS A 57 -2.14 7.02 5.51
CA HIS A 57 -2.53 8.14 6.35
C HIS A 57 -3.25 9.21 5.54
N GLY A 58 -4.14 9.92 6.21
CA GLY A 58 -4.84 11.11 5.71
C GLY A 58 -5.03 12.10 6.83
N ASP A 59 -5.85 13.13 6.60
CA ASP A 59 -6.12 14.15 7.61
C ASP A 59 -6.93 13.60 8.79
N ASP A 60 -7.75 12.59 8.55
CA ASP A 60 -8.69 12.04 9.55
C ASP A 60 -8.16 10.77 10.25
N GLY A 61 -6.94 10.31 9.92
CA GLY A 61 -6.37 9.15 10.57
C GLY A 61 -5.43 8.30 9.73
N ILE A 62 -5.24 7.06 10.21
CA ILE A 62 -4.32 6.07 9.62
C ILE A 62 -5.09 4.77 9.39
N VAL A 63 -4.84 4.11 8.26
CA VAL A 63 -5.32 2.75 8.01
C VAL A 63 -4.14 1.81 7.86
N LEU A 64 -4.21 0.67 8.53
CA LEU A 64 -3.23 -0.39 8.46
C LEU A 64 -3.91 -1.64 7.89
N ARG A 65 -3.26 -2.30 6.95
CA ARG A 65 -3.62 -3.64 6.51
C ARG A 65 -2.61 -4.63 7.07
N LEU A 66 -3.11 -5.53 7.88
CA LEU A 66 -2.37 -6.64 8.42
C LEU A 66 -2.81 -7.88 7.63
N PRO A 67 -1.89 -8.60 6.96
CA PRO A 67 -2.23 -9.89 6.39
C PRO A 67 -2.82 -10.77 7.49
N ASP A 68 -3.52 -11.83 7.12
CA ASP A 68 -4.09 -12.77 8.10
C ASP A 68 -2.98 -13.35 8.96
N LEU A 69 -2.55 -12.54 9.92
CA LEU A 69 -1.74 -12.98 11.02
C LEU A 69 -2.74 -13.68 11.93
N GLU A 70 -2.60 -14.98 12.06
CA GLU A 70 -3.10 -15.66 13.23
C GLU A 70 -2.49 -14.92 14.42
N PHE A 71 -3.23 -13.96 14.97
CA PHE A 71 -2.99 -13.48 16.33
C PHE A 71 -3.37 -14.64 17.27
N GLU A 72 -2.87 -15.85 16.90
CA GLU A 72 -3.01 -17.04 17.70
C GLU A 72 -1.95 -17.00 18.79
N ASP A 73 -2.49 -16.89 19.99
CA ASP A 73 -2.01 -17.61 21.16
C ASP A 73 -0.50 -17.77 21.31
N LEU A 74 0.15 -16.72 21.78
CA LEU A 74 1.36 -17.03 22.55
C LEU A 74 1.02 -17.55 23.96
N ASP A 75 -0.25 -17.50 24.43
CA ASP A 75 -0.66 -18.06 25.72
C ASP A 75 -2.18 -18.33 25.86
N GLY A 76 -2.90 -18.78 24.84
CA GLY A 76 -4.27 -19.30 25.01
C GLY A 76 -5.31 -18.32 25.56
N VAL A 77 -5.10 -17.00 25.48
CA VAL A 77 -6.02 -15.97 25.99
C VAL A 77 -6.71 -15.27 24.83
N ARG A 78 -7.86 -15.81 24.48
CA ARG A 78 -8.84 -15.36 23.50
C ARG A 78 -9.03 -13.85 23.45
N GLU A 79 -9.11 -13.30 22.23
CA GLU A 79 -9.84 -12.08 21.77
C GLU A 79 -9.58 -10.74 22.50
N ARG A 80 -9.39 -10.72 23.82
CA ARG A 80 -9.05 -9.49 24.58
C ARG A 80 -7.56 -9.13 24.52
N GLY A 81 -6.68 -10.08 24.11
CA GLY A 81 -5.24 -9.85 24.00
C GLY A 81 -4.86 -9.03 22.78
N VAL A 82 -5.50 -9.27 21.64
CA VAL A 82 -5.21 -8.60 20.35
C VAL A 82 -5.40 -7.09 20.43
N GLY A 83 -6.52 -6.62 21.02
CA GLY A 83 -6.77 -5.18 21.15
C GLY A 83 -5.72 -4.49 22.01
N ARG A 84 -5.28 -5.11 23.13
CA ARG A 84 -4.25 -4.53 24.01
C ARG A 84 -2.89 -4.49 23.31
N GLU A 85 -2.46 -5.58 22.67
CA GLU A 85 -1.21 -5.62 21.92
C GLU A 85 -1.18 -4.60 20.79
N LEU A 86 -2.30 -4.46 20.08
CA LEU A 86 -2.45 -3.44 19.04
C LEU A 86 -2.35 -2.03 19.60
N LEU A 87 -3.01 -1.75 20.72
CA LEU A 87 -2.90 -0.45 21.41
C LEU A 87 -1.46 -0.16 21.83
N ASP A 88 -0.75 -1.16 22.34
CA ASP A 88 0.65 -1.03 22.75
C ASP A 88 1.56 -0.74 21.52
N LEU A 89 1.26 -1.31 20.35
CA LEU A 89 2.00 -1.07 19.11
C LEU A 89 1.71 0.32 18.52
N VAL A 90 0.47 0.77 18.61
CA VAL A 90 0.01 2.07 18.11
C VAL A 90 0.47 3.21 18.99
N THR A 91 0.51 3.00 20.32
CA THR A 91 0.94 4.00 21.29
C THR A 91 2.46 3.97 21.42
N LEU A 92 3.12 5.01 20.93
CA LEU A 92 4.58 5.11 20.94
C LEU A 92 5.08 5.72 22.25
N ASP A 93 6.28 5.32 22.69
CA ASP A 93 6.97 6.07 23.73
C ASP A 93 7.39 7.45 23.17
N PRO A 94 7.01 8.56 23.82
CA PRO A 94 7.36 9.90 23.34
C PRO A 94 8.84 10.13 23.11
N ASP A 95 9.70 9.48 23.91
CA ASP A 95 11.15 9.64 23.82
C ASP A 95 11.75 8.89 22.63
N ASP A 96 11.08 7.81 22.14
CA ASP A 96 11.52 6.99 21.04
C ASP A 96 11.02 7.49 19.68
N VAL A 97 9.93 8.26 19.63
CA VAL A 97 9.25 8.69 18.38
C VAL A 97 10.23 9.27 17.38
N ARG A 98 11.08 10.22 17.80
CA ARG A 98 12.00 10.91 16.90
C ARG A 98 13.04 9.95 16.30
N GLY A 99 13.56 9.02 17.10
CA GLY A 99 14.51 8.00 16.68
C GLY A 99 13.89 7.08 15.62
N LEU A 100 12.73 6.49 15.95
CA LEU A 100 11.99 5.59 15.06
C LEU A 100 11.67 6.23 13.70
N VAL A 101 11.13 7.45 13.72
CA VAL A 101 10.79 8.18 12.49
C VAL A 101 12.06 8.46 11.65
N THR A 102 13.16 8.85 12.29
CA THR A 102 14.40 9.18 11.58
C THR A 102 15.06 7.95 10.96
N GLU A 103 15.00 6.81 11.62
CA GLU A 103 15.53 5.54 11.12
C GLU A 103 14.72 5.04 9.92
N GLU A 104 13.40 5.11 10.01
CA GLU A 104 12.49 4.55 8.99
C GLU A 104 12.33 5.44 7.76
N ILE A 105 12.55 6.75 7.89
CA ILE A 105 12.28 7.68 6.79
C ILE A 105 13.16 7.42 5.58
N GLY A 106 14.36 6.92 5.76
CA GLY A 106 15.34 6.65 4.70
C GLY A 106 14.84 5.67 3.63
N GLY A 107 13.95 4.74 4.00
CA GLY A 107 13.31 3.78 3.10
C GLY A 107 12.02 4.30 2.43
N SER A 108 11.55 5.49 2.78
CA SER A 108 10.26 6.00 2.32
C SER A 108 10.32 6.63 0.92
N ALA A 109 9.20 6.55 0.20
CA ALA A 109 9.04 7.24 -1.09
C ALA A 109 9.16 8.76 -0.95
N LEU A 110 8.74 9.31 0.19
CA LEU A 110 8.90 10.73 0.51
C LEU A 110 10.38 11.13 0.57
N PHE A 111 11.20 10.36 1.27
CA PHE A 111 12.63 10.62 1.35
C PHE A 111 13.31 10.58 -0.03
N ALA A 112 12.98 9.57 -0.85
CA ALA A 112 13.50 9.46 -2.20
C ALA A 112 13.12 10.68 -3.07
N ALA A 113 11.89 11.20 -2.92
CA ALA A 113 11.43 12.40 -3.59
C ALA A 113 12.19 13.65 -3.11
N ARG A 114 12.34 13.85 -1.79
CA ARG A 114 13.06 14.98 -1.21
C ARG A 114 14.56 14.94 -1.52
N PHE A 115 15.16 13.76 -1.44
CA PHE A 115 16.55 13.58 -1.85
C PHE A 115 16.78 13.99 -3.31
N ARG A 116 15.89 13.62 -4.23
CA ARG A 116 15.96 14.03 -5.63
C ARG A 116 15.89 15.55 -5.78
N GLU A 117 15.03 16.22 -5.03
CA GLU A 117 14.89 17.68 -5.04
C GLU A 117 16.14 18.36 -4.47
N CYS A 118 16.66 17.89 -3.33
CA CYS A 118 17.89 18.39 -2.73
C CYS A 118 19.09 18.19 -3.66
N ALA A 119 19.23 17.00 -4.25
CA ALA A 119 20.28 16.69 -5.20
C ALA A 119 20.20 17.56 -6.47
N ALA A 120 18.99 17.86 -6.96
CA ALA A 120 18.78 18.75 -8.10
C ALA A 120 19.18 20.20 -7.75
N ARG A 121 18.79 20.72 -6.57
CA ARG A 121 19.19 22.05 -6.08
C ARG A 121 20.71 22.14 -5.87
N ALA A 122 21.33 21.07 -5.39
CA ALA A 122 22.77 20.96 -5.22
C ALA A 122 23.55 20.73 -6.53
N LEU A 123 22.85 20.69 -7.68
CA LEU A 123 23.42 20.44 -9.01
C LEU A 123 24.14 19.09 -9.18
N LEU A 124 23.82 18.12 -8.33
CA LEU A 124 24.31 16.75 -8.43
C LEU A 124 23.62 15.94 -9.52
N LEU A 125 22.43 16.37 -9.94
CA LEU A 125 21.70 15.79 -11.06
C LEU A 125 21.91 16.64 -12.32
N PRO A 126 21.96 16.02 -13.53
CA PRO A 126 22.16 16.74 -14.77
C PRO A 126 21.07 17.82 -14.96
N ARG A 127 21.52 19.02 -15.37
CA ARG A 127 20.60 20.12 -15.69
C ARG A 127 19.69 19.75 -16.84
N ARG A 128 18.45 20.21 -16.77
CA ARG A 128 17.52 20.14 -17.90
C ARG A 128 18.05 21.04 -19.02
N GLN A 129 18.28 20.46 -20.18
CA GLN A 129 18.57 21.24 -21.37
C GLN A 129 17.27 21.87 -21.89
N PRO A 130 17.20 23.19 -22.17
CA PRO A 130 15.95 23.87 -22.55
C PRO A 130 15.24 23.24 -23.74
N ASN A 131 15.97 22.62 -24.66
CA ASN A 131 15.45 22.08 -25.92
C ASN A 131 15.34 20.55 -25.95
N ARG A 132 15.60 19.86 -24.83
CA ARG A 132 15.55 18.39 -24.78
C ARG A 132 14.75 17.91 -23.58
N ARG A 133 13.54 17.40 -23.84
CA ARG A 133 12.74 16.73 -22.81
C ARG A 133 13.47 15.44 -22.40
N GLN A 134 13.93 15.39 -21.14
CA GLN A 134 14.35 14.14 -20.53
C GLN A 134 13.11 13.49 -19.92
N PRO A 135 12.84 12.21 -20.18
CA PRO A 135 11.77 11.48 -19.52
C PRO A 135 11.96 11.49 -18.00
N LEU A 136 10.88 11.68 -17.24
CA LEU A 136 10.92 11.72 -15.77
C LEU A 136 11.50 10.43 -15.16
N TRP A 137 11.26 9.30 -15.78
CA TRP A 137 11.80 8.02 -15.31
C TRP A 137 13.33 7.98 -15.31
N GLN A 138 14.01 8.60 -16.30
CA GLN A 138 15.47 8.68 -16.32
C GLN A 138 16.03 9.53 -15.19
N GLN A 139 15.33 10.62 -14.84
CA GLN A 139 15.72 11.44 -13.71
C GLN A 139 15.56 10.68 -12.38
N ARG A 140 14.46 9.92 -12.23
CA ARG A 140 14.24 9.07 -11.06
C ARG A 140 15.33 8.01 -10.95
N GLN A 141 15.62 7.31 -12.03
CA GLN A 141 16.66 6.27 -12.05
C GLN A 141 18.03 6.84 -11.63
N ARG A 142 18.42 8.01 -12.16
CA ARG A 142 19.68 8.66 -11.78
C ARG A 142 19.69 9.11 -10.32
N ALA A 143 18.57 9.65 -9.84
CA ALA A 143 18.44 10.03 -8.43
C ALA A 143 18.48 8.81 -7.51
N SER A 144 17.87 7.70 -7.91
CA SER A 144 17.91 6.42 -7.17
C SER A 144 19.35 5.86 -7.11
N GLN A 145 20.07 5.86 -8.23
CA GLN A 145 21.48 5.43 -8.25
C GLN A 145 22.38 6.33 -7.39
N LEU A 146 22.14 7.66 -7.43
CA LEU A 146 22.85 8.59 -6.57
C LEU A 146 22.53 8.35 -5.09
N LEU A 147 21.27 8.08 -4.76
CA LEU A 147 20.83 7.78 -3.40
C LEU A 147 21.46 6.48 -2.88
N GLU A 148 21.50 5.44 -3.70
CA GLU A 148 22.13 4.16 -3.36
C GLU A 148 23.61 4.35 -2.94
N VAL A 149 24.33 5.18 -3.66
CA VAL A 149 25.72 5.52 -3.29
C VAL A 149 25.75 6.44 -2.06
N ALA A 150 24.92 7.48 -2.02
CA ALA A 150 24.90 8.48 -0.95
C ALA A 150 24.47 7.88 0.40
N SER A 151 23.60 6.89 0.42
CA SER A 151 23.16 6.21 1.65
C SER A 151 24.26 5.45 2.38
N GLN A 152 25.36 5.12 1.69
CA GLN A 152 26.55 4.55 2.31
C GLN A 152 27.32 5.58 3.15
N TYR A 153 26.99 6.86 3.02
CA TYR A 153 27.63 7.98 3.72
C TYR A 153 26.57 8.78 4.50
N PRO A 154 26.17 8.35 5.71
CA PRO A 154 25.09 8.99 6.48
C PRO A 154 25.33 10.48 6.78
N SER A 155 26.59 10.90 6.80
CA SER A 155 27.00 12.31 6.99
C SER A 155 27.01 13.14 5.70
N PHE A 156 26.61 12.57 4.55
CA PHE A 156 26.57 13.31 3.29
C PHE A 156 25.53 14.44 3.36
N PRO A 157 25.94 15.70 3.10
CA PRO A 157 25.08 16.87 3.37
C PRO A 157 23.69 16.80 2.72
N ILE A 158 23.60 16.22 1.53
CA ILE A 158 22.32 16.12 0.81
C ILE A 158 21.39 15.09 1.45
N VAL A 159 21.92 14.01 2.03
CA VAL A 159 21.16 13.03 2.80
C VAL A 159 20.62 13.70 4.06
N LEU A 160 21.47 14.41 4.80
CA LEU A 160 21.08 15.12 6.02
C LEU A 160 20.01 16.18 5.73
N GLU A 161 20.16 16.94 4.63
CA GLU A 161 19.20 17.95 4.24
C GLU A 161 17.84 17.31 3.82
N ALA A 162 17.87 16.20 3.09
CA ALA A 162 16.65 15.49 2.74
C ALA A 162 15.91 14.94 3.99
N VAL A 163 16.66 14.37 4.96
CA VAL A 163 16.08 13.95 6.25
C VAL A 163 15.48 15.15 6.98
N ARG A 164 16.23 16.28 7.07
CA ARG A 164 15.74 17.50 7.73
C ARG A 164 14.43 17.99 7.11
N GLU A 165 14.38 18.10 5.78
CA GLU A 165 13.16 18.53 5.07
C GLU A 165 11.99 17.59 5.33
N CYS A 166 12.21 16.27 5.35
CA CYS A 166 11.15 15.32 5.66
C CYS A 166 10.63 15.51 7.08
N VAL A 167 11.54 15.58 8.07
CA VAL A 167 11.19 15.57 9.50
C VAL A 167 10.67 16.92 9.99
N GLN A 168 11.11 18.04 9.38
CA GLN A 168 10.79 19.39 9.87
C GLN A 168 9.77 20.13 8.98
N ASP A 169 9.84 19.91 7.65
CA ASP A 169 9.04 20.70 6.72
C ASP A 169 7.79 19.96 6.22
N VAL A 170 7.83 18.60 6.22
CA VAL A 170 6.71 17.77 5.77
C VAL A 170 5.98 17.14 6.93
N PHE A 171 6.71 16.55 7.88
CA PHE A 171 6.15 15.93 9.06
C PHE A 171 6.11 16.91 10.23
N ASP A 172 5.08 16.80 11.05
CA ASP A 172 5.03 17.42 12.37
C ASP A 172 5.43 16.41 13.45
N VAL A 173 6.72 16.05 13.47
CA VAL A 173 7.24 15.14 14.48
C VAL A 173 7.14 15.69 15.88
N PRO A 174 7.34 17.01 16.16
CA PRO A 174 7.07 17.59 17.46
C PRO A 174 5.63 17.41 17.90
N GLY A 175 4.66 17.66 17.01
CA GLY A 175 3.23 17.46 17.29
C GLY A 175 2.91 15.99 17.60
N LEU A 176 3.54 15.03 16.90
CA LEU A 176 3.41 13.62 17.23
C LEU A 176 3.97 13.28 18.61
N VAL A 177 5.14 13.81 18.98
CA VAL A 177 5.73 13.62 20.31
C VAL A 177 4.81 14.18 21.41
N ASP A 178 4.24 15.36 21.18
CA ASP A 178 3.32 15.99 22.15
C ASP A 178 2.01 15.17 22.27
N LEU A 179 1.48 14.65 21.15
CA LEU A 179 0.34 13.73 21.15
C LEU A 179 0.64 12.47 21.98
N MET A 180 1.80 11.85 21.80
CA MET A 180 2.18 10.65 22.56
C MET A 180 2.35 10.97 24.05
N ARG A 181 2.86 12.15 24.40
CA ARG A 181 2.90 12.63 25.81
C ARG A 181 1.50 12.82 26.37
N ASP A 182 0.57 13.33 25.58
CA ASP A 182 -0.81 13.54 26.01
C ASP A 182 -1.53 12.20 26.23
N ILE A 183 -1.25 11.20 25.39
CA ILE A 183 -1.75 9.83 25.57
C ILE A 183 -1.15 9.22 26.85
N ALA A 184 0.16 9.30 27.02
CA ALA A 184 0.84 8.77 28.20
C ALA A 184 0.34 9.44 29.52
N ALA A 185 0.06 10.73 29.46
CA ALA A 185 -0.51 11.49 30.57
C ALA A 185 -2.04 11.32 30.74
N ARG A 186 -2.69 10.51 29.89
CA ARG A 186 -4.14 10.30 29.85
C ARG A 186 -4.96 11.57 29.61
N ARG A 187 -4.39 12.58 28.97
CA ARG A 187 -5.12 13.75 28.47
C ARG A 187 -5.87 13.42 27.19
N VAL A 188 -5.29 12.54 26.37
CA VAL A 188 -5.93 11.92 25.22
C VAL A 188 -6.13 10.43 25.52
N THR A 189 -7.32 9.94 25.30
CA THR A 189 -7.68 8.52 25.53
C THR A 189 -7.66 7.77 24.19
N VAL A 190 -7.04 6.60 24.16
CA VAL A 190 -7.09 5.69 23.01
C VAL A 190 -8.04 4.56 23.33
N VAL A 191 -9.04 4.35 22.47
CA VAL A 191 -10.09 3.34 22.66
C VAL A 191 -10.02 2.32 21.53
N ASP A 192 -9.92 1.03 21.89
CA ASP A 192 -10.03 -0.08 20.95
C ASP A 192 -11.49 -0.48 20.74
N VAL A 193 -11.88 -0.62 19.47
CA VAL A 193 -13.22 -1.04 19.06
C VAL A 193 -13.09 -2.12 18.01
N GLU A 194 -13.68 -3.28 18.26
CA GLU A 194 -13.86 -4.31 17.25
C GLU A 194 -15.24 -4.20 16.64
N SER A 195 -15.31 -4.20 15.31
CA SER A 195 -16.57 -4.17 14.56
C SER A 195 -16.61 -5.29 13.53
N SER A 196 -17.81 -5.78 13.24
CA SER A 196 -18.03 -6.81 12.21
C SER A 196 -17.94 -6.25 10.78
N SER A 197 -18.03 -4.92 10.65
CA SER A 197 -17.96 -4.20 9.38
C SER A 197 -17.43 -2.79 9.63
N PRO A 198 -16.77 -2.16 8.64
CA PRO A 198 -16.23 -0.82 8.82
C PRO A 198 -17.32 0.19 9.17
N SER A 199 -17.03 1.03 10.17
CA SER A 199 -17.90 2.16 10.53
C SER A 199 -17.97 3.19 9.39
N PRO A 200 -18.93 4.12 9.40
CA PRO A 200 -18.96 5.21 8.44
C PRO A 200 -17.67 6.05 8.42
N PHE A 201 -17.00 6.21 9.57
CA PHE A 201 -15.70 6.89 9.66
C PHE A 201 -14.60 6.07 8.98
N ALA A 202 -14.53 4.77 9.25
CA ALA A 202 -13.57 3.89 8.60
C ALA A 202 -13.79 3.83 7.08
N LYS A 203 -15.03 3.76 6.61
CA LYS A 203 -15.35 3.82 5.18
C LYS A 203 -14.88 5.12 4.53
N SER A 204 -15.10 6.27 5.19
CA SER A 204 -14.63 7.57 4.70
C SER A 204 -13.11 7.62 4.59
N LEU A 205 -12.41 7.11 5.61
CA LEU A 205 -10.95 7.06 5.62
C LEU A 205 -10.39 6.13 4.54
N LEU A 206 -10.98 4.95 4.36
CA LEU A 206 -10.65 4.02 3.29
C LEU A 206 -10.94 4.60 1.91
N PHE A 207 -12.05 5.30 1.75
CA PHE A 207 -12.40 5.99 0.52
C PHE A 207 -11.38 7.07 0.14
N GLY A 208 -11.01 7.93 1.08
CA GLY A 208 -9.98 8.95 0.90
C GLY A 208 -8.65 8.34 0.45
N TYR A 209 -8.28 7.20 1.00
CA TYR A 209 -7.09 6.47 0.61
C TYR A 209 -7.15 5.95 -0.83
N VAL A 210 -8.21 5.26 -1.22
CA VAL A 210 -8.32 4.74 -2.59
C VAL A 210 -8.32 5.88 -3.60
N ALA A 211 -9.00 6.99 -3.28
CA ALA A 211 -8.98 8.20 -4.11
C ALA A 211 -7.56 8.77 -4.24
N GLN A 212 -6.84 8.94 -3.13
CA GLN A 212 -5.46 9.41 -3.11
C GLN A 212 -4.55 8.50 -3.96
N PHE A 213 -4.68 7.19 -3.78
CA PHE A 213 -3.90 6.21 -4.52
C PHE A 213 -4.17 6.25 -6.04
N LEU A 214 -5.41 6.50 -6.45
CA LEU A 214 -5.78 6.60 -7.87
C LEU A 214 -5.35 7.91 -8.50
N TYR A 215 -5.39 9.02 -7.76
CA TYR A 215 -5.21 10.37 -8.31
C TYR A 215 -3.88 11.02 -7.96
N GLU A 216 -3.29 10.70 -6.82
CA GLU A 216 -2.03 11.26 -6.34
C GLU A 216 -0.90 10.24 -6.48
N GLY A 217 -0.11 10.29 -7.49
CA GLY A 217 1.08 9.45 -7.57
C GLY A 217 1.86 9.67 -8.84
N ASP A 218 3.16 9.57 -8.67
CA ASP A 218 4.15 9.67 -9.75
C ASP A 218 4.25 8.35 -10.57
N SER A 219 3.56 7.29 -10.15
CA SER A 219 3.56 5.99 -10.84
C SER A 219 2.72 6.04 -12.11
N PRO A 220 3.07 5.25 -13.14
CA PRO A 220 2.25 5.11 -14.34
C PRO A 220 0.81 4.70 -13.99
N LEU A 221 -0.15 5.21 -14.75
CA LEU A 221 -1.57 4.95 -14.52
C LEU A 221 -1.90 3.45 -14.47
N ALA A 222 -1.21 2.64 -15.27
CA ALA A 222 -1.37 1.18 -15.28
C ALA A 222 -0.96 0.54 -13.94
N GLU A 223 0.18 0.96 -13.36
CA GLU A 223 0.63 0.45 -12.06
C GLU A 223 -0.30 0.88 -10.94
N ARG A 224 -0.81 2.13 -10.98
CA ARG A 224 -1.80 2.62 -10.01
C ARG A 224 -3.11 1.85 -10.09
N ARG A 225 -3.59 1.56 -11.31
CA ARG A 225 -4.80 0.72 -11.51
C ARG A 225 -4.58 -0.70 -11.04
N ALA A 226 -3.43 -1.32 -11.34
CA ALA A 226 -3.12 -2.66 -10.88
C ALA A 226 -3.06 -2.75 -9.35
N ALA A 227 -2.45 -1.75 -8.71
CA ALA A 227 -2.42 -1.69 -7.25
C ALA A 227 -3.79 -1.37 -6.63
N ALA A 228 -4.62 -0.54 -7.30
CA ALA A 228 -6.01 -0.31 -6.89
C ALA A 228 -6.86 -1.57 -6.99
N LEU A 229 -6.61 -2.44 -7.97
CA LEU A 229 -7.29 -3.75 -8.09
C LEU A 229 -6.90 -4.74 -6.99
N ALA A 230 -5.74 -4.55 -6.34
CA ALA A 230 -5.34 -5.31 -5.16
C ALA A 230 -5.99 -4.80 -3.86
N LEU A 231 -6.70 -3.67 -3.92
CA LEU A 231 -7.52 -3.15 -2.83
C LEU A 231 -8.90 -3.79 -2.88
N ASP A 232 -9.65 -3.59 -1.80
CA ASP A 232 -11.00 -4.10 -1.66
C ASP A 232 -11.89 -3.76 -2.88
N PRO A 233 -12.37 -4.77 -3.64
CA PRO A 233 -13.20 -4.55 -4.83
C PRO A 233 -14.50 -3.80 -4.55
N SER A 234 -15.07 -3.94 -3.35
CA SER A 234 -16.32 -3.29 -2.95
C SER A 234 -16.13 -1.79 -2.75
N LEU A 235 -15.02 -1.39 -2.15
CA LEU A 235 -14.63 0.02 -2.02
C LEU A 235 -14.38 0.67 -3.37
N LEU A 236 -13.76 -0.06 -4.28
CA LEU A 236 -13.53 0.40 -5.65
C LEU A 236 -14.85 0.62 -6.41
N ALA A 237 -15.79 -0.30 -6.28
CA ALA A 237 -17.12 -0.20 -6.90
C ALA A 237 -17.91 1.01 -6.35
N GLU A 238 -17.84 1.24 -5.03
CA GLU A 238 -18.48 2.38 -4.37
C GLU A 238 -17.84 3.72 -4.80
N LEU A 239 -16.52 3.75 -4.94
CA LEU A 239 -15.75 4.93 -5.35
C LEU A 239 -16.02 5.33 -6.80
N LEU A 240 -16.24 4.35 -7.67
CA LEU A 240 -16.56 4.60 -9.08
C LEU A 240 -18.03 5.01 -9.30
N GLY A 241 -18.79 5.17 -8.22
CA GLY A 241 -20.17 5.66 -8.28
C GLY A 241 -21.16 4.66 -8.84
N THR A 242 -20.82 3.38 -8.77
CA THR A 242 -21.66 2.33 -9.31
C THR A 242 -22.42 1.60 -8.23
N SER A 243 -23.53 2.19 -7.82
CA SER A 243 -24.59 1.46 -7.15
C SER A 243 -25.24 0.39 -8.04
N GLU A 244 -24.90 0.33 -9.32
CA GLU A 244 -25.36 -0.70 -10.27
C GLU A 244 -24.29 -0.90 -11.39
N GLY A 245 -23.37 -1.86 -11.19
CA GLY A 245 -22.87 -2.63 -12.31
C GLY A 245 -21.66 -2.19 -13.11
N LEU A 246 -20.82 -1.25 -12.67
CA LEU A 246 -19.44 -1.16 -13.21
C LEU A 246 -18.60 -2.23 -12.51
N ALA A 247 -18.51 -3.37 -13.14
CA ALA A 247 -17.62 -4.43 -12.68
C ALA A 247 -16.16 -3.94 -12.75
N LEU A 248 -15.31 -4.47 -11.89
CA LEU A 248 -13.83 -4.38 -12.00
C LEU A 248 -13.32 -4.48 -13.45
N ARG A 249 -14.12 -5.12 -14.30
CA ARG A 249 -13.93 -5.28 -15.74
C ARG A 249 -13.80 -3.94 -16.49
N ASP A 250 -14.49 -2.89 -16.03
CA ASP A 250 -14.48 -1.56 -16.70
C ASP A 250 -13.24 -0.72 -16.36
N LEU A 251 -12.47 -1.14 -15.34
CA LEU A 251 -11.15 -0.57 -15.02
C LEU A 251 -10.03 -1.17 -15.87
N LEU A 252 -10.26 -2.33 -16.43
CA LEU A 252 -9.31 -3.03 -17.27
C LEU A 252 -9.54 -2.65 -18.73
N ASP A 253 -8.46 -2.57 -19.49
CA ASP A 253 -8.54 -2.47 -20.93
C ASP A 253 -9.20 -3.75 -21.47
N ALA A 254 -10.37 -3.60 -22.07
CA ALA A 254 -11.16 -4.73 -22.56
C ALA A 254 -10.41 -5.59 -23.61
N GLU A 255 -9.55 -4.96 -24.41
CA GLU A 255 -8.72 -5.66 -25.38
C GLU A 255 -7.63 -6.50 -24.69
N GLN A 256 -7.00 -5.96 -23.65
CA GLN A 256 -6.01 -6.72 -22.87
C GLN A 256 -6.65 -7.86 -22.07
N VAL A 257 -7.86 -7.69 -21.56
CA VAL A 257 -8.62 -8.76 -20.89
C VAL A 257 -8.91 -9.88 -21.88
N ALA A 258 -9.47 -9.55 -23.05
CA ALA A 258 -9.78 -10.54 -24.08
C ALA A 258 -8.51 -11.27 -24.58
N ARG A 259 -7.40 -10.56 -24.74
CA ARG A 259 -6.12 -11.15 -25.11
C ARG A 259 -5.59 -12.11 -24.04
N THR A 260 -5.61 -11.70 -22.77
CA THR A 260 -5.15 -12.54 -21.67
C THR A 260 -6.04 -13.78 -21.53
N GLU A 261 -7.36 -13.61 -21.68
CA GLU A 261 -8.29 -14.73 -21.67
C GLU A 261 -8.02 -15.72 -22.81
N ALA A 262 -7.77 -15.22 -24.02
CA ALA A 262 -7.38 -16.03 -25.16
C ALA A 262 -6.04 -16.77 -24.94
N GLU A 263 -5.06 -16.11 -24.33
CA GLU A 263 -3.78 -16.74 -23.97
C GLU A 263 -3.95 -17.83 -22.90
N LEU A 264 -4.73 -17.58 -21.85
CA LEU A 264 -5.02 -18.55 -20.80
C LEU A 264 -5.81 -19.74 -21.32
N GLN A 265 -6.76 -19.48 -22.23
CA GLN A 265 -7.55 -20.51 -22.91
C GLN A 265 -6.78 -21.20 -24.05
N ARG A 266 -5.51 -20.88 -24.27
CA ARG A 266 -4.66 -21.43 -25.34
C ARG A 266 -5.23 -21.26 -26.75
N LEU A 267 -5.99 -20.19 -26.97
CA LEU A 267 -6.58 -19.84 -28.27
C LEU A 267 -5.66 -18.99 -29.15
N THR A 268 -4.50 -18.56 -28.62
CA THR A 268 -3.51 -17.80 -29.39
C THR A 268 -2.55 -18.74 -30.14
N PRO A 269 -2.08 -18.39 -31.34
CA PRO A 269 -1.19 -19.25 -32.15
C PRO A 269 0.08 -19.68 -31.42
N GLU A 270 0.61 -18.81 -30.53
CA GLU A 270 1.84 -19.07 -29.77
C GLU A 270 1.63 -20.15 -28.68
N ARG A 271 0.38 -20.29 -28.21
CA ARG A 271 -0.01 -21.21 -27.14
C ARG A 271 -0.76 -22.46 -27.66
N ALA A 272 -1.04 -22.54 -28.94
CA ALA A 272 -1.76 -23.65 -29.57
C ALA A 272 -0.94 -24.95 -29.50
N ALA A 273 -1.61 -26.08 -29.26
CA ALA A 273 -1.02 -27.41 -29.18
C ALA A 273 -0.36 -27.79 -30.53
N ARG A 274 0.82 -28.36 -30.48
CA ARG A 274 1.68 -28.71 -31.64
C ARG A 274 1.69 -30.19 -31.95
N ASP A 275 1.41 -31.01 -30.92
CA ASP A 275 1.46 -32.46 -30.97
C ASP A 275 0.48 -33.09 -29.97
N ALA A 276 0.39 -34.40 -29.93
CA ALA A 276 -0.49 -35.15 -29.06
C ALA A 276 -0.21 -34.95 -27.56
N ASP A 277 1.06 -34.73 -27.19
CA ASP A 277 1.44 -34.49 -25.83
C ASP A 277 0.96 -33.10 -25.36
N ASP A 278 1.08 -32.07 -26.20
CA ASP A 278 0.55 -30.74 -25.95
C ASP A 278 -1.00 -30.79 -25.82
N VAL A 279 -1.70 -31.64 -26.56
CA VAL A 279 -3.16 -31.85 -26.45
C VAL A 279 -3.50 -32.50 -25.12
N LEU A 280 -2.71 -33.46 -24.63
CA LEU A 280 -2.89 -34.08 -23.33
C LEU A 280 -2.74 -33.06 -22.21
N ASP A 281 -1.71 -32.20 -22.31
CA ASP A 281 -1.46 -31.14 -21.35
C ASP A 281 -2.55 -30.04 -21.38
N LEU A 282 -3.12 -29.78 -22.54
CA LEU A 282 -4.26 -28.89 -22.72
C LEU A 282 -5.49 -29.40 -21.94
N VAL A 283 -5.81 -30.70 -22.08
CA VAL A 283 -6.94 -31.31 -21.36
C VAL A 283 -6.68 -31.36 -19.85
N ARG A 284 -5.42 -31.60 -19.43
CA ARG A 284 -5.06 -31.58 -18.01
C ARG A 284 -5.18 -30.18 -17.40
N SER A 285 -4.84 -29.13 -18.15
CA SER A 285 -4.84 -27.76 -17.64
C SER A 285 -6.22 -27.08 -17.71
N LEU A 286 -7.01 -27.34 -18.73
CA LEU A 286 -8.32 -26.71 -18.97
C LEU A 286 -9.51 -27.59 -18.59
N GLY A 287 -9.27 -28.88 -18.26
CA GLY A 287 -10.32 -29.82 -18.00
C GLY A 287 -10.94 -30.46 -19.25
N ALA A 288 -12.11 -31.06 -19.12
CA ALA A 288 -12.80 -31.73 -20.22
C ALA A 288 -13.31 -30.68 -21.23
N LEU A 289 -12.87 -30.81 -22.46
CA LEU A 289 -13.29 -29.98 -23.59
C LEU A 289 -14.01 -30.82 -24.65
N PRO A 290 -15.00 -30.26 -25.35
CA PRO A 290 -15.57 -30.90 -26.54
C PRO A 290 -14.54 -30.96 -27.66
N THR A 291 -14.73 -31.88 -28.62
CA THR A 291 -13.77 -32.11 -29.72
C THR A 291 -13.46 -30.86 -30.52
N ASP A 292 -14.47 -30.08 -30.86
CA ASP A 292 -14.32 -28.77 -31.52
C ASP A 292 -13.56 -27.74 -30.69
N GLY A 293 -13.72 -27.81 -29.35
CA GLY A 293 -12.96 -26.99 -28.41
C GLY A 293 -11.46 -27.37 -28.38
N ILE A 294 -11.11 -28.64 -28.54
CA ILE A 294 -9.74 -29.10 -28.65
C ILE A 294 -9.16 -28.67 -30.02
N LEU A 295 -9.89 -28.90 -31.08
CA LEU A 295 -9.47 -28.54 -32.45
C LEU A 295 -9.17 -27.05 -32.60
N ALA A 296 -9.97 -26.18 -31.97
CA ALA A 296 -9.76 -24.73 -31.97
C ALA A 296 -8.45 -24.29 -31.27
N ARG A 297 -7.82 -25.20 -30.51
CA ARG A 297 -6.59 -24.96 -29.74
C ARG A 297 -5.39 -25.73 -30.27
N CYS A 298 -5.54 -26.38 -31.40
CA CYS A 298 -4.46 -27.09 -32.10
C CYS A 298 -3.93 -26.27 -33.28
N ARG A 299 -2.67 -26.43 -33.61
CA ARG A 299 -2.13 -25.93 -34.88
C ARG A 299 -2.62 -26.78 -36.06
N GLU A 300 -2.71 -26.16 -37.23
CA GLU A 300 -3.01 -26.90 -38.45
C GLU A 300 -2.03 -28.06 -38.62
N GLY A 301 -2.55 -29.25 -38.80
CA GLY A 301 -1.76 -30.49 -38.97
C GLY A 301 -1.55 -31.34 -37.71
N THR A 302 -1.90 -30.86 -36.53
CA THR A 302 -1.75 -31.63 -35.28
C THR A 302 -2.78 -32.76 -35.11
N THR A 303 -3.82 -32.78 -35.95
CA THR A 303 -4.95 -33.72 -35.87
C THR A 303 -4.86 -34.90 -36.85
N ASP A 304 -3.79 -35.00 -37.65
CA ASP A 304 -3.59 -36.07 -38.64
C ASP A 304 -2.71 -37.23 -38.11
N GLU A 305 -2.24 -37.17 -36.86
CA GLU A 305 -1.58 -38.25 -36.12
C GLU A 305 -2.49 -38.74 -34.97
#